data_d80f3e41fcb1398c2df07419bf9b111b
#
_entry.id   d80f3e41fcb1398c2df07419bf9b111b
#
_cell.length_a   1.000
_cell.length_b   1.000
_cell.length_c   1.000
_cell.angle_alpha   90.00
_cell.angle_beta   90.00
_cell.angle_gamma   90.00
#
_symmetry.space_group_name_H-M   'P 1'
#
loop_
_entity.id
_entity.type
_entity.pdbx_description
1 polymer ?
#
loop_
_entity_poly.entity_id
_entity_poly.type
_entity_poly.pdbx_seq_one_letter_code
_entity_poly.pdbx_strand_id
1 'polypeptide(L)'
;MLKRLLQGSCLTFGIAVLLAVSVPPADAQQTMPPRPKITGISHVGYFVSDLPAALRFWHDLLGFDQYFELKKRDSDETRIAFIKINDRQHIELFNEAPTTLNNYMSHICFTVDNVENMRTYLRANGFTVKPGDGSKTKAGDYAFEIKDPDGMLVEFIQPIPDGVESKAAGKFMPPDRISTQIYHAGFLVGNSEKSIDFYGRILGFTETWRGGADPKELSWINMKVPDGDDYVEFMLYRNLPAGKYGTKNHLSLSVPNIDKAVDQLKARPAYKAYLESQANKPVVINTGINQKRQVNLYDPDSTRVELMEPFTVTGKPTPPSTAPPPPPSHN
;
A
#
# COMPACT_ATOMS: atom_id res chain seq x y z
N MET A 1 -66.56 -84.63 -41.08
CA MET A 1 -65.65 -83.72 -41.84
C MET A 1 -65.22 -82.61 -40.91
N LEU A 2 -64.07 -82.78 -40.34
CA LEU A 2 -63.54 -81.91 -39.22
C LEU A 2 -62.49 -80.93 -39.76
N LYS A 3 -62.72 -79.62 -39.62
CA LYS A 3 -61.75 -78.58 -39.88
C LYS A 3 -61.12 -78.16 -38.58
N ARG A 4 -59.83 -78.41 -38.42
CA ARG A 4 -59.00 -77.90 -37.30
C ARG A 4 -58.59 -76.45 -37.58
N LEU A 5 -58.89 -75.61 -36.62
CA LEU A 5 -58.34 -74.27 -36.56
C LEU A 5 -56.99 -74.31 -35.83
N LEU A 6 -55.95 -73.74 -36.50
CA LEU A 6 -54.65 -73.49 -35.93
C LEU A 6 -54.67 -72.06 -35.37
N GLN A 7 -54.49 -71.92 -34.03
CA GLN A 7 -54.23 -70.67 -33.38
C GLN A 7 -52.71 -70.35 -33.39
N GLY A 8 -52.31 -69.35 -34.09
CA GLY A 8 -50.94 -68.82 -34.03
C GLY A 8 -50.80 -67.77 -32.96
N SER A 9 -49.98 -68.03 -31.95
CA SER A 9 -49.58 -67.03 -30.93
C SER A 9 -48.48 -66.13 -31.47
N CYS A 10 -48.78 -64.88 -31.57
CA CYS A 10 -47.81 -63.85 -31.89
C CYS A 10 -47.12 -63.32 -30.60
N LEU A 11 -45.85 -63.70 -30.37
CA LEU A 11 -45.03 -63.12 -29.29
C LEU A 11 -44.50 -61.74 -29.75
N THR A 12 -45.00 -60.69 -29.18
CA THR A 12 -44.42 -59.31 -29.33
C THR A 12 -43.29 -59.16 -28.34
N PHE A 13 -42.05 -59.09 -28.89
CA PHE A 13 -40.86 -58.64 -28.09
C PHE A 13 -40.90 -57.15 -27.95
N GLY A 14 -41.19 -56.65 -26.76
CA GLY A 14 -41.05 -55.24 -26.43
C GLY A 14 -39.56 -54.89 -26.14
N ILE A 15 -38.93 -54.14 -27.00
CA ILE A 15 -37.59 -53.54 -26.77
C ILE A 15 -37.78 -52.35 -25.84
N ALA A 16 -37.39 -52.48 -24.57
CA ALA A 16 -37.28 -51.36 -23.65
C ALA A 16 -36.01 -50.57 -23.96
N VAL A 17 -36.14 -49.39 -24.62
CA VAL A 17 -35.03 -48.45 -24.80
C VAL A 17 -34.81 -47.70 -23.48
N LEU A 18 -33.76 -48.08 -22.72
CA LEU A 18 -33.27 -47.30 -21.60
C LEU A 18 -32.61 -46.02 -22.15
N LEU A 19 -33.30 -44.89 -22.08
CA LEU A 19 -32.70 -43.55 -22.25
C LEU A 19 -31.81 -43.27 -21.03
N ALA A 20 -30.50 -43.45 -21.18
CA ALA A 20 -29.51 -42.96 -20.20
C ALA A 20 -29.52 -41.43 -20.25
N VAL A 21 -30.18 -40.81 -19.29
CA VAL A 21 -30.05 -39.35 -19.05
C VAL A 21 -28.64 -39.12 -18.50
N SER A 22 -27.73 -38.68 -19.33
CA SER A 22 -26.42 -38.17 -18.89
C SER A 22 -26.66 -36.85 -18.11
N VAL A 23 -26.63 -36.94 -16.78
CA VAL A 23 -26.52 -35.75 -15.93
C VAL A 23 -25.15 -35.14 -16.20
N PRO A 24 -25.07 -33.90 -16.70
CA PRO A 24 -23.77 -33.25 -16.84
C PRO A 24 -23.08 -33.20 -15.46
N PRO A 25 -21.74 -33.38 -15.39
CA PRO A 25 -21.04 -33.25 -14.13
C PRO A 25 -21.39 -31.90 -13.54
N ALA A 26 -21.80 -31.88 -12.27
CA ALA A 26 -21.99 -30.63 -11.53
C ALA A 26 -20.71 -29.80 -11.73
N ASP A 27 -20.85 -28.59 -12.28
CA ASP A 27 -19.75 -27.63 -12.40
C ASP A 27 -19.07 -27.62 -11.04
N ALA A 28 -17.83 -28.08 -11.00
CA ALA A 28 -17.02 -27.99 -9.79
C ALA A 28 -16.92 -26.50 -9.48
N GLN A 29 -17.68 -26.06 -8.52
CA GLN A 29 -17.73 -24.68 -8.05
C GLN A 29 -16.29 -24.32 -7.71
N GLN A 30 -15.63 -23.59 -8.57
CA GLN A 30 -14.22 -23.24 -8.46
C GLN A 30 -14.10 -22.43 -7.18
N THR A 31 -13.63 -23.08 -6.10
CA THR A 31 -13.49 -22.41 -4.80
C THR A 31 -12.50 -21.27 -4.96
N MET A 32 -12.92 -20.09 -4.54
CA MET A 32 -12.04 -18.91 -4.56
C MET A 32 -10.73 -19.22 -3.81
N PRO A 33 -9.57 -18.95 -4.41
CA PRO A 33 -8.31 -19.13 -3.71
C PRO A 33 -8.28 -18.27 -2.44
N PRO A 34 -7.67 -18.74 -1.34
CA PRO A 34 -7.55 -17.94 -0.14
C PRO A 34 -6.68 -16.71 -0.39
N ARG A 35 -6.98 -15.60 0.27
CA ARG A 35 -6.15 -14.41 0.25
C ARG A 35 -4.80 -14.72 0.93
N PRO A 36 -3.66 -14.49 0.27
CA PRO A 36 -2.35 -14.56 0.92
C PRO A 36 -2.22 -13.53 2.05
N LYS A 37 -1.33 -13.77 3.00
CA LYS A 37 -1.05 -12.80 4.07
C LYS A 37 -0.44 -11.52 3.47
N ILE A 38 -0.87 -10.38 4.02
CA ILE A 38 -0.29 -9.05 3.79
C ILE A 38 0.21 -8.57 5.14
N THR A 39 1.53 -8.61 5.35
CA THR A 39 2.13 -8.48 6.69
C THR A 39 2.53 -7.06 7.07
N GLY A 40 2.45 -6.11 6.15
CA GLY A 40 2.76 -4.71 6.40
C GLY A 40 3.09 -3.93 5.14
N ILE A 41 3.32 -2.63 5.31
CA ILE A 41 3.94 -1.79 4.30
C ILE A 41 5.42 -2.18 4.23
N SER A 42 5.89 -2.61 3.04
CA SER A 42 7.31 -2.85 2.78
C SER A 42 8.02 -1.53 2.53
N HIS A 43 7.52 -0.75 1.58
CA HIS A 43 8.12 0.53 1.24
C HIS A 43 7.11 1.49 0.59
N VAL A 44 7.54 2.74 0.48
CA VAL A 44 6.88 3.76 -0.32
C VAL A 44 7.93 4.33 -1.28
N GLY A 45 7.58 4.39 -2.55
CA GLY A 45 8.43 4.98 -3.59
C GLY A 45 8.10 6.46 -3.80
N TYR A 46 9.14 7.30 -3.92
CA TYR A 46 9.02 8.72 -4.23
C TYR A 46 9.90 9.11 -5.41
N PHE A 47 9.35 9.89 -6.31
CA PHE A 47 10.13 10.64 -7.28
C PHE A 47 10.81 11.82 -6.58
N VAL A 48 12.06 12.09 -6.93
CA VAL A 48 12.81 13.25 -6.42
C VAL A 48 13.50 13.98 -7.56
N SER A 49 13.39 15.30 -7.57
CA SER A 49 13.99 16.14 -8.61
C SER A 49 15.50 16.37 -8.40
N ASP A 50 15.97 16.25 -7.16
CA ASP A 50 17.38 16.39 -6.74
C ASP A 50 17.69 15.30 -5.70
N LEU A 51 18.20 14.16 -6.17
CA LEU A 51 18.55 13.03 -5.29
C LEU A 51 19.56 13.40 -4.20
N PRO A 52 20.66 14.15 -4.45
CA PRO A 52 21.54 14.63 -3.40
C PRO A 52 20.84 15.45 -2.31
N ALA A 53 19.91 16.33 -2.68
CA ALA A 53 19.13 17.11 -1.70
C ALA A 53 18.17 16.20 -0.90
N ALA A 54 17.49 15.26 -1.56
CA ALA A 54 16.65 14.27 -0.90
C ALA A 54 17.46 13.40 0.08
N LEU A 55 18.64 12.94 -0.32
CA LEU A 55 19.53 12.16 0.56
C LEU A 55 19.94 12.97 1.81
N ARG A 56 20.26 14.27 1.67
CA ARG A 56 20.51 15.11 2.84
C ARG A 56 19.30 15.20 3.78
N PHE A 57 18.10 15.26 3.26
CA PHE A 57 16.89 15.23 4.08
C PHE A 57 16.74 13.90 4.81
N TRP A 58 16.84 12.78 4.12
CA TRP A 58 16.65 11.46 4.72
C TRP A 58 17.81 11.04 5.63
N HIS A 59 19.05 11.31 5.24
CA HIS A 59 20.22 10.91 6.01
C HIS A 59 20.61 11.99 7.03
N ASP A 60 20.95 13.23 6.61
CA ASP A 60 21.54 14.21 7.52
C ASP A 60 20.53 14.78 8.51
N LEU A 61 19.24 14.92 8.11
CA LEU A 61 18.18 15.45 8.98
C LEU A 61 17.43 14.33 9.71
N LEU A 62 17.02 13.27 9.04
CA LEU A 62 16.22 12.21 9.66
C LEU A 62 17.06 11.05 10.21
N GLY A 63 18.31 10.90 9.78
CA GLY A 63 19.29 9.93 10.30
C GLY A 63 19.14 8.52 9.76
N PHE A 64 18.58 8.36 8.56
CA PHE A 64 18.44 7.06 7.91
C PHE A 64 19.57 6.81 6.92
N ASP A 65 20.12 5.59 6.91
CA ASP A 65 21.16 5.22 5.95
C ASP A 65 20.57 4.70 4.65
N GLN A 66 21.26 5.04 3.55
CA GLN A 66 21.11 4.33 2.28
C GLN A 66 21.79 2.97 2.39
N TYR A 67 21.07 1.89 2.06
CA TYR A 67 21.63 0.53 2.14
C TYR A 67 21.85 -0.12 0.78
N PHE A 68 21.21 0.42 -0.28
CA PHE A 68 21.31 -0.09 -1.63
C PHE A 68 21.04 1.02 -2.65
N GLU A 69 21.47 0.81 -3.89
CA GLU A 69 21.10 1.65 -5.03
C GLU A 69 21.02 0.83 -6.31
N LEU A 70 20.16 1.27 -7.20
CA LEU A 70 20.14 0.84 -8.59
C LEU A 70 20.67 1.96 -9.47
N LYS A 71 21.59 1.62 -10.37
CA LYS A 71 22.14 2.57 -11.35
C LYS A 71 21.24 2.71 -12.57
N LYS A 72 21.33 3.83 -13.25
CA LYS A 72 20.80 4.00 -14.60
C LYS A 72 21.55 3.06 -15.55
N ARG A 73 20.90 2.69 -16.66
CA ARG A 73 21.55 1.84 -17.67
C ARG A 73 22.77 2.56 -18.23
N ASP A 74 23.88 1.84 -18.30
CA ASP A 74 25.15 2.29 -18.90
C ASP A 74 25.70 3.60 -18.27
N SER A 75 25.46 3.81 -16.97
CA SER A 75 25.82 5.01 -16.23
C SER A 75 26.17 4.67 -14.78
N ASP A 76 27.06 5.46 -14.16
CA ASP A 76 27.31 5.42 -12.71
C ASP A 76 26.26 6.20 -11.90
N GLU A 77 25.37 6.90 -12.59
CA GLU A 77 24.34 7.69 -11.94
C GLU A 77 23.30 6.79 -11.24
N THR A 78 22.98 7.11 -10.01
CA THR A 78 21.94 6.41 -9.25
C THR A 78 20.56 6.70 -9.86
N ARG A 79 19.84 5.65 -10.18
CA ARG A 79 18.44 5.70 -10.59
C ARG A 79 17.49 5.65 -9.41
N ILE A 80 17.76 4.72 -8.47
CA ILE A 80 16.93 4.55 -7.27
C ILE A 80 17.87 4.37 -6.07
N ALA A 81 17.67 5.16 -5.02
CA ALA A 81 18.32 4.99 -3.74
C ALA A 81 17.34 4.36 -2.73
N PHE A 82 17.79 3.38 -1.97
CA PHE A 82 17.00 2.64 -0.98
C PHE A 82 17.42 3.07 0.42
N ILE A 83 16.51 3.72 1.15
CA ILE A 83 16.73 4.29 2.48
C ILE A 83 16.14 3.37 3.52
N LYS A 84 16.96 2.82 4.42
CA LYS A 84 16.53 1.82 5.38
C LYS A 84 15.84 2.43 6.60
N ILE A 85 14.61 1.99 6.89
CA ILE A 85 13.87 2.34 8.11
C ILE A 85 14.09 1.25 9.18
N ASN A 86 13.85 0.00 8.80
CA ASN A 86 14.09 -1.20 9.64
C ASN A 86 14.31 -2.43 8.73
N ASP A 87 14.35 -3.64 9.31
CA ASP A 87 14.62 -4.87 8.52
C ASP A 87 13.46 -5.32 7.64
N ARG A 88 12.33 -4.62 7.64
CA ARG A 88 11.14 -4.93 6.83
C ARG A 88 10.64 -3.73 6.02
N GLN A 89 11.18 -2.54 6.28
CA GLN A 89 10.65 -1.30 5.72
C GLN A 89 11.76 -0.39 5.22
N HIS A 90 11.55 0.20 4.06
CA HIS A 90 12.46 1.18 3.46
C HIS A 90 11.70 2.24 2.64
N ILE A 91 12.42 3.22 2.12
CA ILE A 91 11.93 4.21 1.16
C ILE A 91 12.73 4.03 -0.12
N GLU A 92 12.07 4.12 -1.25
CA GLU A 92 12.71 4.20 -2.56
C GLU A 92 12.68 5.63 -3.08
N LEU A 93 13.84 6.19 -3.38
CA LEU A 93 13.97 7.52 -3.99
C LEU A 93 14.36 7.37 -5.46
N PHE A 94 13.40 7.63 -6.36
CA PHE A 94 13.58 7.60 -7.80
C PHE A 94 14.17 8.93 -8.27
N ASN A 95 15.40 8.91 -8.78
CA ASN A 95 16.10 10.08 -9.32
C ASN A 95 15.52 10.52 -10.68
N GLU A 96 14.27 10.93 -10.65
CA GLU A 96 13.52 11.43 -11.80
C GLU A 96 12.33 12.28 -11.33
N ALA A 97 12.00 13.32 -12.09
CA ALA A 97 10.82 14.14 -11.78
C ALA A 97 9.53 13.37 -12.11
N PRO A 98 8.44 13.60 -11.37
CA PRO A 98 7.16 12.96 -11.65
C PRO A 98 6.61 13.37 -13.01
N THR A 99 5.99 12.43 -13.72
CA THR A 99 5.45 12.66 -15.06
C THR A 99 4.11 13.38 -15.07
N THR A 100 3.40 13.46 -13.94
CA THR A 100 2.07 14.05 -13.85
C THR A 100 1.83 14.78 -12.53
N LEU A 101 1.21 15.96 -12.59
CA LEU A 101 0.48 16.65 -11.52
C LEU A 101 1.23 16.85 -10.18
N ASN A 102 2.57 16.92 -10.16
CA ASN A 102 3.35 17.05 -8.92
C ASN A 102 3.02 15.95 -7.90
N ASN A 103 2.67 14.75 -8.37
CA ASN A 103 2.53 13.58 -7.53
C ASN A 103 3.89 12.91 -7.36
N TYR A 104 4.55 13.20 -6.26
CA TYR A 104 5.85 12.63 -5.96
C TYR A 104 5.78 11.22 -5.37
N MET A 105 4.64 10.76 -4.85
CA MET A 105 4.46 9.36 -4.44
C MET A 105 4.27 8.48 -5.68
N SER A 106 5.26 7.64 -5.96
CA SER A 106 5.26 6.71 -7.09
C SER A 106 4.32 5.54 -6.83
N HIS A 107 4.49 4.86 -5.69
CA HIS A 107 3.74 3.67 -5.33
C HIS A 107 3.80 3.39 -3.82
N ILE A 108 2.91 2.49 -3.37
CA ILE A 108 2.94 1.90 -2.05
C ILE A 108 3.12 0.40 -2.22
N CYS A 109 4.06 -0.19 -1.51
CA CYS A 109 4.35 -1.61 -1.57
C CYS A 109 3.97 -2.34 -0.29
N PHE A 110 3.31 -3.48 -0.43
CA PHE A 110 2.94 -4.38 0.67
C PHE A 110 3.72 -5.69 0.61
N THR A 111 4.23 -6.12 1.76
CA THR A 111 4.85 -7.43 1.89
C THR A 111 3.79 -8.52 1.94
N VAL A 112 3.95 -9.53 1.06
CA VAL A 112 3.10 -10.72 1.02
C VAL A 112 3.93 -11.98 1.24
N ASP A 113 3.28 -13.02 1.76
CA ASP A 113 3.93 -14.32 1.97
C ASP A 113 4.16 -15.11 0.67
N ASN A 114 3.34 -14.85 -0.37
CA ASN A 114 3.53 -15.46 -1.69
C ASN A 114 2.95 -14.60 -2.82
N VAL A 115 3.83 -14.09 -3.66
CA VAL A 115 3.49 -13.22 -4.79
C VAL A 115 2.63 -13.93 -5.84
N GLU A 116 2.92 -15.19 -6.19
CA GLU A 116 2.15 -15.90 -7.23
C GLU A 116 0.75 -16.29 -6.76
N ASN A 117 0.61 -16.63 -5.47
CA ASN A 117 -0.70 -16.82 -4.87
C ASN A 117 -1.50 -15.52 -4.86
N MET A 118 -0.84 -14.36 -4.59
CA MET A 118 -1.49 -13.04 -4.65
C MET A 118 -1.94 -12.70 -6.08
N ARG A 119 -1.13 -12.98 -7.10
CA ARG A 119 -1.53 -12.84 -8.51
C ARG A 119 -2.77 -13.68 -8.82
N THR A 120 -2.77 -14.94 -8.38
CA THR A 120 -3.88 -15.88 -8.59
C THR A 120 -5.15 -15.43 -7.88
N TYR A 121 -5.02 -14.99 -6.62
CA TYR A 121 -6.12 -14.46 -5.84
C TYR A 121 -6.74 -13.22 -6.48
N LEU A 122 -5.93 -12.25 -6.90
CA LEU A 122 -6.41 -11.03 -7.54
C LEU A 122 -7.09 -11.31 -8.88
N ARG A 123 -6.56 -12.22 -9.71
CA ARG A 123 -7.24 -12.64 -10.94
C ARG A 123 -8.60 -13.27 -10.68
N ALA A 124 -8.71 -14.12 -9.65
CA ALA A 124 -9.98 -14.72 -9.25
C ALA A 124 -10.99 -13.67 -8.75
N ASN A 125 -10.52 -12.53 -8.24
CA ASN A 125 -11.33 -11.36 -7.86
C ASN A 125 -11.56 -10.36 -9.01
N GLY A 126 -11.24 -10.73 -10.25
CA GLY A 126 -11.55 -9.93 -11.44
C GLY A 126 -10.49 -8.89 -11.84
N PHE A 127 -9.32 -8.89 -11.19
CA PHE A 127 -8.24 -7.97 -11.55
C PHE A 127 -7.43 -8.50 -12.75
N THR A 128 -7.06 -7.59 -13.64
CA THR A 128 -6.13 -7.89 -14.73
C THR A 128 -4.70 -7.91 -14.19
N VAL A 129 -4.19 -9.10 -13.89
CA VAL A 129 -2.83 -9.31 -13.41
C VAL A 129 -2.10 -10.26 -14.34
N LYS A 130 -0.95 -9.84 -14.86
CA LYS A 130 -0.11 -10.70 -15.70
C LYS A 130 0.36 -11.92 -14.91
N PRO A 131 0.42 -13.12 -15.54
CA PRO A 131 1.10 -14.26 -14.94
C PRO A 131 2.55 -13.89 -14.57
N GLY A 132 3.06 -14.46 -13.48
CA GLY A 132 4.47 -14.38 -13.18
C GLY A 132 5.30 -15.20 -14.16
N ASP A 133 6.48 -14.70 -14.47
CA ASP A 133 7.47 -15.40 -15.31
C ASP A 133 8.61 -15.99 -14.46
N GLY A 134 8.51 -15.90 -13.13
CA GLY A 134 9.54 -16.32 -12.17
C GLY A 134 10.74 -15.40 -12.10
N SER A 135 10.71 -14.25 -12.79
CA SER A 135 11.81 -13.28 -12.71
C SER A 135 11.79 -12.55 -11.37
N LYS A 136 13.00 -12.20 -10.91
CA LYS A 136 13.22 -11.36 -9.74
C LYS A 136 13.35 -9.90 -10.15
N THR A 137 13.04 -9.00 -9.23
CA THR A 137 13.41 -7.59 -9.34
C THR A 137 14.92 -7.42 -9.36
N LYS A 138 15.41 -6.24 -9.69
CA LYS A 138 16.85 -5.95 -9.61
C LYS A 138 17.39 -5.94 -8.17
N ALA A 139 16.51 -5.75 -7.18
CA ALA A 139 16.84 -5.92 -5.76
C ALA A 139 16.82 -7.39 -5.30
N GLY A 140 16.42 -8.31 -6.17
CA GLY A 140 16.50 -9.75 -5.96
C GLY A 140 15.23 -10.40 -5.43
N ASP A 141 14.17 -9.67 -5.15
CA ASP A 141 12.91 -10.16 -4.63
C ASP A 141 11.89 -10.44 -5.74
N TYR A 142 10.76 -11.10 -5.42
CA TYR A 142 9.64 -11.23 -6.35
C TYR A 142 8.63 -10.13 -6.09
N ALA A 143 8.17 -9.46 -7.16
CA ALA A 143 7.19 -8.39 -7.03
C ALA A 143 6.28 -8.27 -8.25
N PHE A 144 5.17 -7.56 -8.10
CA PHE A 144 4.32 -7.08 -9.18
C PHE A 144 3.44 -5.91 -8.70
N GLU A 145 2.96 -5.15 -9.66
CA GLU A 145 2.14 -3.97 -9.44
C GLU A 145 0.74 -4.14 -10.03
N ILE A 146 -0.22 -3.49 -9.39
CA ILE A 146 -1.56 -3.22 -9.93
C ILE A 146 -1.90 -1.75 -9.66
N LYS A 147 -3.01 -1.28 -10.21
CA LYS A 147 -3.58 0.03 -9.83
C LYS A 147 -4.77 -0.16 -8.92
N ASP A 148 -4.85 0.68 -7.90
CA ASP A 148 -6.05 0.82 -7.09
C ASP A 148 -7.16 1.57 -7.86
N PRO A 149 -8.38 1.72 -7.31
CA PRO A 149 -9.49 2.39 -7.99
C PRO A 149 -9.24 3.85 -8.39
N ASP A 150 -8.34 4.55 -7.73
CA ASP A 150 -7.98 5.95 -8.05
C ASP A 150 -6.70 6.05 -8.88
N GLY A 151 -6.12 4.91 -9.28
CA GLY A 151 -4.94 4.83 -10.16
C GLY A 151 -3.60 4.87 -9.43
N MET A 152 -3.58 4.84 -8.09
CA MET A 152 -2.36 4.66 -7.31
C MET A 152 -1.74 3.29 -7.62
N LEU A 153 -0.42 3.26 -7.85
CA LEU A 153 0.29 2.00 -7.98
C LEU A 153 0.42 1.32 -6.62
N VAL A 154 -0.04 0.08 -6.57
CA VAL A 154 0.09 -0.81 -5.41
C VAL A 154 0.97 -1.97 -5.81
N GLU A 155 2.12 -2.08 -5.18
CA GLU A 155 3.06 -3.18 -5.37
C GLU A 155 2.87 -4.24 -4.28
N PHE A 156 3.06 -5.50 -4.66
CA PHE A 156 3.15 -6.62 -3.73
C PHE A 156 4.53 -7.26 -3.89
N ILE A 157 5.26 -7.36 -2.78
CA ILE A 157 6.61 -7.92 -2.75
C ILE A 157 6.69 -9.13 -1.83
N GLN A 158 7.45 -10.13 -2.27
CA GLN A 158 7.85 -11.28 -1.47
C GLN A 158 9.37 -11.24 -1.31
N PRO A 159 9.88 -10.79 -0.13
CA PRO A 159 11.29 -10.84 0.19
C PRO A 159 11.79 -12.28 0.19
N ILE A 160 13.01 -12.49 -0.30
CA ILE A 160 13.67 -13.79 -0.29
C ILE A 160 15.06 -13.70 0.36
N PRO A 161 15.59 -14.82 0.89
CA PRO A 161 16.88 -14.80 1.61
C PRO A 161 18.05 -14.19 0.85
N ASP A 162 18.04 -14.32 -0.48
CA ASP A 162 19.10 -13.77 -1.35
C ASP A 162 18.85 -12.33 -1.83
N GLY A 163 17.71 -11.75 -1.51
CA GLY A 163 17.38 -10.36 -1.82
C GLY A 163 18.26 -9.37 -1.07
N VAL A 164 18.35 -8.17 -1.60
CA VAL A 164 19.20 -7.09 -1.03
C VAL A 164 18.74 -6.72 0.36
N GLU A 165 17.43 -6.62 0.57
CA GLU A 165 16.82 -6.29 1.86
C GLU A 165 17.19 -7.33 2.93
N SER A 166 17.06 -8.62 2.62
CA SER A 166 17.42 -9.72 3.54
C SER A 166 18.89 -9.73 3.88
N LYS A 167 19.78 -9.44 2.92
CA LYS A 167 21.24 -9.35 3.14
C LYS A 167 21.64 -8.13 3.98
N ALA A 168 20.81 -7.09 4.00
CA ALA A 168 20.99 -5.89 4.80
C ALA A 168 20.37 -6.00 6.21
N ALA A 169 19.83 -7.16 6.61
CA ALA A 169 19.23 -7.36 7.91
C ALA A 169 20.24 -7.06 9.04
N GLY A 170 19.80 -6.30 10.05
CA GLY A 170 20.61 -5.87 11.19
C GLY A 170 21.65 -4.77 10.87
N LYS A 171 21.66 -4.22 9.63
CA LYS A 171 22.65 -3.22 9.19
C LYS A 171 21.95 -1.94 8.72
N PHE A 172 22.71 -0.85 8.57
CA PHE A 172 22.23 0.42 8.04
C PHE A 172 21.07 1.02 8.85
N MET A 173 21.10 0.83 10.16
CA MET A 173 20.07 1.35 11.08
C MET A 173 20.76 2.12 12.23
N PRO A 174 21.22 3.36 11.97
CA PRO A 174 21.85 4.19 13.01
C PRO A 174 20.97 4.28 14.25
N PRO A 175 21.54 4.21 15.47
CA PRO A 175 20.76 4.24 16.70
C PRO A 175 20.06 5.58 16.94
N ASP A 176 20.56 6.64 16.31
CA ASP A 176 20.04 8.01 16.39
C ASP A 176 19.09 8.39 15.25
N ARG A 177 18.64 7.42 14.41
CA ARG A 177 17.60 7.70 13.43
C ARG A 177 16.29 8.10 14.10
N ILE A 178 15.55 9.00 13.45
CA ILE A 178 14.37 9.65 14.05
C ILE A 178 13.22 8.69 14.38
N SER A 179 13.14 7.57 13.68
CA SER A 179 12.07 6.58 13.81
C SER A 179 12.58 5.18 13.50
N THR A 180 11.83 4.18 13.90
CA THR A 180 12.10 2.76 13.60
C THR A 180 11.00 2.08 12.79
N GLN A 181 9.96 2.84 12.37
CA GLN A 181 8.80 2.23 11.70
C GLN A 181 8.10 3.24 10.78
N ILE A 182 7.77 2.80 9.57
CA ILE A 182 6.71 3.39 8.77
C ILE A 182 5.39 3.06 9.46
N TYR A 183 4.66 4.09 9.89
CA TYR A 183 3.41 3.91 10.61
C TYR A 183 2.22 3.85 9.66
N HIS A 184 2.19 4.76 8.68
CA HIS A 184 1.21 4.71 7.60
C HIS A 184 1.71 5.39 6.33
N ALA A 185 1.05 5.07 5.23
CA ALA A 185 1.10 5.84 3.99
C ALA A 185 -0.27 6.47 3.76
N GLY A 186 -0.31 7.80 3.61
CA GLY A 186 -1.52 8.55 3.33
C GLY A 186 -1.56 9.00 1.88
N PHE A 187 -2.70 8.83 1.21
CA PHE A 187 -2.87 9.22 -0.18
C PHE A 187 -4.30 9.68 -0.50
N LEU A 188 -4.39 10.48 -1.55
CA LEU A 188 -5.65 11.03 -2.03
C LEU A 188 -6.56 9.93 -2.58
N VAL A 189 -7.82 9.95 -2.13
CA VAL A 189 -8.88 9.05 -2.56
C VAL A 189 -10.04 9.87 -3.10
N GLY A 190 -10.39 9.65 -4.36
CA GLY A 190 -11.49 10.30 -5.03
C GLY A 190 -12.83 9.59 -4.87
N ASN A 191 -12.81 8.27 -4.62
CA ASN A 191 -14.01 7.47 -4.40
C ASN A 191 -13.80 6.52 -3.22
N SER A 192 -14.23 6.94 -2.03
CA SER A 192 -14.04 6.17 -0.80
C SER A 192 -14.73 4.80 -0.81
N GLU A 193 -15.90 4.65 -1.46
CA GLU A 193 -16.61 3.37 -1.52
C GLU A 193 -15.80 2.34 -2.33
N LYS A 194 -15.28 2.73 -3.50
CA LYS A 194 -14.42 1.85 -4.31
C LYS A 194 -13.12 1.50 -3.60
N SER A 195 -12.52 2.47 -2.90
CA SER A 195 -11.28 2.22 -2.17
C SER A 195 -11.50 1.34 -0.94
N ILE A 196 -12.61 1.51 -0.21
CA ILE A 196 -13.00 0.61 0.89
C ILE A 196 -13.27 -0.81 0.34
N ASP A 197 -13.94 -0.95 -0.82
CA ASP A 197 -14.13 -2.25 -1.44
C ASP A 197 -12.80 -2.92 -1.82
N PHE A 198 -11.90 -2.17 -2.46
CA PHE A 198 -10.59 -2.69 -2.86
C PHE A 198 -9.71 -3.05 -1.66
N TYR A 199 -9.44 -2.09 -0.77
CA TYR A 199 -8.56 -2.35 0.38
C TYR A 199 -9.23 -3.23 1.44
N GLY A 200 -10.54 -3.06 1.71
CA GLY A 200 -11.29 -3.80 2.71
C GLY A 200 -11.70 -5.20 2.23
N ARG A 201 -12.63 -5.30 1.28
CA ARG A 201 -13.18 -6.59 0.85
C ARG A 201 -12.16 -7.43 0.08
N ILE A 202 -11.40 -6.83 -0.86
CA ILE A 202 -10.44 -7.59 -1.67
C ILE A 202 -9.15 -7.85 -0.89
N LEU A 203 -8.47 -6.82 -0.39
CA LEU A 203 -7.19 -6.99 0.29
C LEU A 203 -7.31 -7.37 1.78
N GLY A 204 -8.52 -7.30 2.36
CA GLY A 204 -8.78 -7.72 3.74
C GLY A 204 -8.37 -6.71 4.82
N PHE A 205 -8.12 -5.46 4.46
CA PHE A 205 -7.80 -4.40 5.42
C PHE A 205 -9.01 -4.09 6.29
N THR A 206 -8.77 -3.67 7.51
CA THR A 206 -9.83 -3.34 8.47
C THR A 206 -9.81 -1.85 8.79
N GLU A 207 -10.96 -1.19 8.67
CA GLU A 207 -11.08 0.18 9.11
C GLU A 207 -10.90 0.28 10.64
N THR A 208 -9.99 1.15 11.07
CA THR A 208 -9.68 1.34 12.48
C THR A 208 -10.12 2.69 13.02
N TRP A 209 -10.27 3.69 12.16
CA TRP A 209 -10.73 5.02 12.52
C TRP A 209 -11.15 5.81 11.28
N ARG A 210 -12.09 6.74 11.48
CA ARG A 210 -12.46 7.76 10.50
C ARG A 210 -12.75 9.09 11.17
N GLY A 211 -12.45 10.20 10.49
CA GLY A 211 -12.66 11.53 11.01
C GLY A 211 -12.77 12.61 9.94
N GLY A 212 -13.16 13.80 10.32
CA GLY A 212 -13.29 14.95 9.44
C GLY A 212 -12.81 16.24 10.09
N ALA A 213 -12.20 17.12 9.31
CA ALA A 213 -11.93 18.49 9.74
C ALA A 213 -13.23 19.29 9.89
N ASP A 214 -14.24 18.99 9.05
CA ASP A 214 -15.62 19.43 9.22
C ASP A 214 -16.42 18.31 9.92
N PRO A 215 -17.20 18.60 10.99
CA PRO A 215 -18.04 17.60 11.64
C PRO A 215 -19.15 17.02 10.74
N LYS A 216 -19.41 17.63 9.59
CA LYS A 216 -20.44 17.22 8.63
C LYS A 216 -19.91 16.35 7.49
N GLU A 217 -18.59 16.21 7.34
CA GLU A 217 -17.98 15.47 6.24
C GLU A 217 -16.67 14.81 6.64
N LEU A 218 -16.46 13.55 6.21
CA LEU A 218 -15.20 12.87 6.43
C LEU A 218 -14.06 13.48 5.61
N SER A 219 -12.88 13.51 6.22
CA SER A 219 -11.63 13.86 5.54
C SER A 219 -10.63 12.72 5.53
N TRP A 220 -10.76 11.77 6.46
CA TRP A 220 -9.81 10.66 6.63
C TRP A 220 -10.50 9.35 6.98
N ILE A 221 -9.95 8.24 6.46
CA ILE A 221 -10.30 6.87 6.86
C ILE A 221 -8.98 6.08 6.96
N ASN A 222 -8.76 5.42 8.10
CA ASN A 222 -7.59 4.59 8.35
C ASN A 222 -7.92 3.11 8.15
N MET A 223 -7.21 2.46 7.23
CA MET A 223 -7.38 1.06 6.89
C MET A 223 -6.13 0.26 7.29
N LYS A 224 -6.21 -0.52 8.35
CA LYS A 224 -5.12 -1.34 8.88
C LYS A 224 -4.88 -2.55 7.98
N VAL A 225 -3.61 -2.88 7.70
CA VAL A 225 -3.25 -4.10 6.98
C VAL A 225 -3.70 -5.34 7.76
N PRO A 226 -4.15 -6.42 7.07
CA PRO A 226 -4.82 -7.53 7.73
C PRO A 226 -3.92 -8.34 8.68
N ASP A 227 -2.65 -8.49 8.33
CA ASP A 227 -1.72 -9.38 9.04
C ASP A 227 -0.52 -8.60 9.63
N GLY A 228 -0.66 -7.27 9.83
CA GLY A 228 0.36 -6.38 10.36
C GLY A 228 -0.23 -5.25 11.21
N ASP A 229 0.62 -4.28 11.59
CA ASP A 229 0.22 -3.15 12.44
C ASP A 229 0.19 -1.80 11.72
N ASP A 230 0.74 -1.75 10.51
CA ASP A 230 0.74 -0.57 9.68
C ASP A 230 -0.65 -0.33 9.07
N TYR A 231 -0.91 0.87 8.60
CA TYR A 231 -2.18 1.18 7.94
C TYR A 231 -1.99 2.12 6.74
N VAL A 232 -2.98 2.22 5.89
CA VAL A 232 -3.08 3.30 4.90
C VAL A 232 -4.11 4.30 5.36
N GLU A 233 -3.86 5.60 5.11
CA GLU A 233 -4.78 6.68 5.38
C GLU A 233 -5.38 7.20 4.08
N PHE A 234 -6.69 7.01 3.88
CA PHE A 234 -7.41 7.64 2.80
C PHE A 234 -7.63 9.11 3.12
N MET A 235 -7.13 9.99 2.26
CA MET A 235 -7.37 11.42 2.32
C MET A 235 -8.48 11.77 1.33
N LEU A 236 -9.68 12.08 1.85
CA LEU A 236 -10.89 12.26 1.06
C LEU A 236 -11.02 13.70 0.60
N TYR A 237 -11.27 13.90 -0.68
CA TYR A 237 -11.44 15.22 -1.27
C TYR A 237 -12.58 15.22 -2.29
N ARG A 238 -13.49 16.21 -2.17
CA ARG A 238 -14.55 16.44 -3.17
C ARG A 238 -14.00 16.68 -4.56
N ASN A 239 -12.90 17.44 -4.64
CA ASN A 239 -12.20 17.71 -5.87
C ASN A 239 -10.72 17.43 -5.61
N LEU A 240 -10.15 16.50 -6.33
CA LEU A 240 -8.72 16.24 -6.23
C LEU A 240 -7.97 17.54 -6.58
N PRO A 241 -7.03 17.97 -5.72
CA PRO A 241 -6.35 19.23 -5.94
C PRO A 241 -5.42 19.13 -7.14
N ALA A 242 -5.80 19.72 -8.28
CA ALA A 242 -4.99 19.73 -9.48
C ALA A 242 -3.56 20.25 -9.17
N GLY A 243 -2.54 19.47 -9.48
CA GLY A 243 -1.14 19.83 -9.31
C GLY A 243 -0.63 19.98 -7.88
N LYS A 244 -1.33 19.43 -6.86
CA LYS A 244 -0.95 19.56 -5.44
C LYS A 244 -0.94 18.24 -4.69
N TYR A 245 -0.70 17.14 -5.35
CA TYR A 245 -0.66 15.82 -4.71
C TYR A 245 0.49 15.67 -3.70
N GLY A 246 1.66 16.28 -3.97
CA GLY A 246 2.88 16.09 -3.19
C GLY A 246 2.78 16.47 -1.71
N THR A 247 1.98 17.48 -1.36
CA THR A 247 1.76 17.86 0.05
C THR A 247 0.66 17.05 0.72
N LYS A 248 -0.09 16.25 -0.03
CA LYS A 248 -1.21 15.45 0.47
C LYS A 248 -0.85 13.98 0.58
N ASN A 249 -0.32 13.40 -0.52
CA ASN A 249 0.26 12.08 -0.45
C ASN A 249 1.50 12.14 0.47
N HIS A 250 1.55 11.26 1.48
CA HIS A 250 2.57 11.36 2.52
C HIS A 250 2.91 10.02 3.15
N LEU A 251 4.05 10.00 3.80
CA LEU A 251 4.48 8.94 4.67
C LEU A 251 4.43 9.43 6.11
N SER A 252 4.00 8.57 7.03
CA SER A 252 4.12 8.82 8.46
C SER A 252 5.08 7.83 9.11
N LEU A 253 5.97 8.37 9.92
CA LEU A 253 6.94 7.64 10.73
C LEU A 253 6.50 7.67 12.20
N SER A 254 6.46 6.50 12.83
CA SER A 254 6.11 6.38 14.25
C SER A 254 7.23 6.88 15.14
N VAL A 255 6.92 7.75 16.07
CA VAL A 255 7.87 8.21 17.12
C VAL A 255 7.22 8.01 18.50
N PRO A 256 7.95 7.47 19.48
CA PRO A 256 7.38 7.21 20.80
C PRO A 256 7.15 8.48 21.63
N ASN A 257 7.81 9.59 21.28
CA ASN A 257 7.68 10.89 21.96
C ASN A 257 8.04 12.00 20.97
N ILE A 258 7.05 12.80 20.61
CA ILE A 258 7.20 13.82 19.57
C ILE A 258 8.10 15.00 20.01
N ASP A 259 8.10 15.37 21.31
CA ASP A 259 8.97 16.42 21.81
C ASP A 259 10.43 16.04 21.66
N LYS A 260 10.77 14.80 22.09
CA LYS A 260 12.13 14.26 21.94
C LYS A 260 12.55 14.17 20.46
N ALA A 261 11.62 13.75 19.60
CA ALA A 261 11.90 13.68 18.15
C ALA A 261 12.20 15.09 17.59
N VAL A 262 11.43 16.11 17.96
CA VAL A 262 11.67 17.50 17.54
C VAL A 262 12.98 18.05 18.12
N ASP A 263 13.29 17.76 19.39
CA ASP A 263 14.57 18.17 19.99
C ASP A 263 15.76 17.47 19.29
N GLN A 264 15.62 16.21 18.94
CA GLN A 264 16.62 15.46 18.16
C GLN A 264 16.83 16.10 16.76
N LEU A 265 15.75 16.46 16.05
CA LEU A 265 15.85 17.17 14.76
C LEU A 265 16.61 18.50 14.91
N LYS A 266 16.25 19.30 15.94
CA LYS A 266 16.87 20.60 16.21
C LYS A 266 18.36 20.50 16.53
N ALA A 267 18.79 19.41 17.13
CA ALA A 267 20.19 19.16 17.49
C ALA A 267 21.05 18.76 16.28
N ARG A 268 20.44 18.38 15.14
CA ARG A 268 21.22 17.98 13.94
C ARG A 268 21.83 19.18 13.22
N PRO A 269 23.07 19.07 12.75
CA PRO A 269 23.71 20.14 11.97
C PRO A 269 22.89 20.57 10.73
N ALA A 270 22.19 19.60 10.10
CA ALA A 270 21.35 19.85 8.92
C ALA A 270 20.08 20.67 9.22
N TYR A 271 19.66 20.81 10.49
CA TYR A 271 18.39 21.46 10.82
C TYR A 271 18.31 22.92 10.40
N LYS A 272 19.40 23.67 10.52
CA LYS A 272 19.45 25.07 10.10
C LYS A 272 19.19 25.22 8.60
N ALA A 273 19.90 24.45 7.78
CA ALA A 273 19.72 24.46 6.33
C ALA A 273 18.29 24.00 5.95
N TYR A 274 17.75 23.02 6.68
CA TYR A 274 16.36 22.60 6.52
C TYR A 274 15.39 23.75 6.78
N LEU A 275 15.51 24.49 7.88
CA LEU A 275 14.64 25.66 8.16
C LEU A 275 14.73 26.72 7.08
N GLU A 276 15.94 27.04 6.61
CA GLU A 276 16.16 28.01 5.51
C GLU A 276 15.41 27.55 4.24
N SER A 277 15.43 26.27 3.91
CA SER A 277 14.67 25.69 2.77
C SER A 277 13.15 25.81 2.97
N GLN A 278 12.66 25.84 4.20
CA GLN A 278 11.26 26.00 4.56
C GLN A 278 10.85 27.48 4.83
N ALA A 279 11.57 28.43 4.25
CA ALA A 279 11.38 29.87 4.48
C ALA A 279 11.41 30.23 5.97
N ASN A 280 12.26 29.59 6.75
CA ASN A 280 12.44 29.75 8.20
C ASN A 280 11.16 29.52 9.03
N LYS A 281 10.19 28.78 8.50
CA LYS A 281 9.01 28.37 9.27
C LYS A 281 9.42 27.35 10.33
N PRO A 282 9.08 27.57 11.61
CA PRO A 282 9.43 26.62 12.65
C PRO A 282 8.67 25.30 12.47
N VAL A 283 9.31 24.22 12.90
CA VAL A 283 8.65 22.92 13.05
C VAL A 283 7.66 23.01 14.22
N VAL A 284 6.37 22.75 13.95
CA VAL A 284 5.28 22.91 14.92
C VAL A 284 4.67 21.56 15.26
N ILE A 285 4.57 21.26 16.54
CA ILE A 285 3.85 20.10 17.05
C ILE A 285 2.35 20.41 17.06
N ASN A 286 1.56 19.58 16.40
CA ASN A 286 0.10 19.69 16.37
C ASN A 286 -0.54 18.46 16.99
N THR A 287 -1.77 18.60 17.46
CA THR A 287 -2.65 17.47 17.79
C THR A 287 -3.65 17.33 16.68
N GLY A 288 -3.66 16.17 16.01
CA GLY A 288 -4.58 15.87 14.93
C GLY A 288 -6.02 15.68 15.42
N ILE A 289 -6.97 15.63 14.52
CA ILE A 289 -8.38 15.30 14.82
C ILE A 289 -8.48 13.92 15.47
N ASN A 290 -7.59 13.00 15.10
CA ASN A 290 -7.43 11.67 15.71
C ASN A 290 -6.85 11.72 17.14
N GLN A 291 -6.63 12.90 17.72
CA GLN A 291 -6.07 13.15 19.06
C GLN A 291 -4.63 12.62 19.22
N LYS A 292 -3.91 12.40 18.14
CA LYS A 292 -2.48 12.05 18.16
C LYS A 292 -1.62 13.28 17.91
N ARG A 293 -0.47 13.34 18.57
CA ARG A 293 0.50 14.43 18.38
C ARG A 293 1.34 14.13 17.15
N GLN A 294 1.57 15.13 16.33
CA GLN A 294 2.26 14.98 15.05
C GLN A 294 3.03 16.23 14.64
N VAL A 295 4.00 16.04 13.76
CA VAL A 295 4.79 17.08 13.10
C VAL A 295 4.83 16.77 11.62
N ASN A 296 4.61 17.78 10.78
CA ASN A 296 4.81 17.68 9.34
C ASN A 296 6.17 18.28 8.95
N LEU A 297 6.97 17.48 8.29
CA LEU A 297 8.20 17.88 7.62
C LEU A 297 7.98 17.81 6.10
N TYR A 298 8.76 18.55 5.36
CA TYR A 298 8.68 18.56 3.90
C TYR A 298 10.07 18.37 3.32
N ASP A 299 10.20 17.41 2.42
CA ASP A 299 11.44 17.20 1.68
C ASP A 299 11.71 18.35 0.68
N PRO A 300 12.83 18.36 -0.05
CA PRO A 300 13.13 19.41 -1.04
C PRO A 300 12.08 19.59 -2.13
N ASP A 301 11.35 18.53 -2.47
CA ASP A 301 10.25 18.55 -3.46
C ASP A 301 8.89 18.87 -2.84
N SER A 302 8.85 19.26 -1.57
CA SER A 302 7.64 19.54 -0.80
C SER A 302 6.79 18.28 -0.54
N THR A 303 7.35 17.08 -0.64
CA THR A 303 6.69 15.85 -0.21
C THR A 303 6.60 15.82 1.31
N ARG A 304 5.42 15.56 1.83
CA ARG A 304 5.19 15.55 3.28
C ARG A 304 5.69 14.24 3.91
N VAL A 305 6.50 14.38 4.94
CA VAL A 305 6.87 13.32 5.87
C VAL A 305 6.36 13.68 7.24
N GLU A 306 5.48 12.86 7.78
CA GLU A 306 4.89 13.08 9.10
C GLU A 306 5.64 12.28 10.16
N LEU A 307 5.90 12.89 11.32
CA LEU A 307 6.26 12.17 12.54
C LEU A 307 5.02 12.13 13.43
N MET A 308 4.62 10.96 13.91
CA MET A 308 3.38 10.80 14.69
C MET A 308 3.61 9.88 15.90
N GLU A 309 3.02 10.26 17.03
CA GLU A 309 2.88 9.35 18.18
C GLU A 309 1.79 8.30 17.90
N PRO A 310 2.01 7.02 18.22
CA PRO A 310 1.03 5.97 17.93
C PRO A 310 -0.20 6.00 18.84
N PHE A 311 -0.15 6.76 19.94
CA PHE A 311 -1.21 6.89 20.95
C PHE A 311 -1.80 8.31 20.97
N THR A 312 -3.01 8.41 21.50
CA THR A 312 -3.71 9.68 21.66
C THR A 312 -3.23 10.43 22.92
N VAL A 313 -3.38 11.74 22.95
CA VAL A 313 -3.06 12.57 24.12
C VAL A 313 -3.89 12.21 25.36
N THR A 314 -5.04 11.59 25.20
CA THR A 314 -5.92 11.16 26.30
C THR A 314 -5.64 9.73 26.77
N GLY A 315 -4.83 8.96 26.03
CA GLY A 315 -4.64 7.53 26.25
C GLY A 315 -5.87 6.67 25.89
N LYS A 316 -6.93 7.26 25.33
CA LYS A 316 -8.15 6.57 24.90
C LYS A 316 -8.32 6.69 23.38
N PRO A 317 -8.84 5.66 22.71
CA PRO A 317 -9.13 5.76 21.28
C PRO A 317 -10.06 6.94 20.99
N THR A 318 -9.78 7.67 19.92
CA THR A 318 -10.68 8.73 19.44
C THR A 318 -11.92 8.09 18.82
N PRO A 319 -13.14 8.47 19.25
CA PRO A 319 -14.36 7.98 18.62
C PRO A 319 -14.37 8.27 17.12
N PRO A 320 -14.81 7.31 16.28
CA PRO A 320 -14.94 7.55 14.85
C PRO A 320 -16.09 8.55 14.57
N SER A 321 -15.92 9.33 13.51
CA SER A 321 -16.98 10.22 13.02
C SER A 321 -18.10 9.41 12.36
N THR A 322 -19.34 9.89 12.49
CA THR A 322 -20.52 9.37 11.78
C THR A 322 -20.87 10.19 10.54
N ALA A 323 -20.08 11.22 10.23
CA ALA A 323 -20.29 12.03 9.03
C ALA A 323 -20.16 11.19 7.75
N PRO A 324 -20.87 11.54 6.67
CA PRO A 324 -20.71 10.88 5.38
C PRO A 324 -19.37 11.24 4.73
N PRO A 325 -18.84 10.39 3.87
CA PRO A 325 -17.73 10.77 3.01
C PRO A 325 -18.18 11.84 1.99
N PRO A 326 -17.24 12.63 1.43
CA PRO A 326 -17.55 13.49 0.30
C PRO A 326 -18.06 12.64 -0.88
N PRO A 327 -18.90 13.20 -1.76
CA PRO A 327 -19.29 12.50 -2.98
C PRO A 327 -18.05 12.18 -3.82
N PRO A 328 -18.10 11.11 -4.64
CA PRO A 328 -17.00 10.77 -5.52
C PRO A 328 -16.55 11.97 -6.36
N SER A 329 -15.24 12.21 -6.42
CA SER A 329 -14.69 13.24 -7.30
C SER A 329 -14.90 12.81 -8.76
N HIS A 330 -15.43 13.69 -9.57
CA HIS A 330 -15.48 13.52 -11.01
C HIS A 330 -14.13 13.99 -11.58
N ASN A 331 -13.29 13.05 -12.03
CA ASN A 331 -12.09 13.34 -12.82
C ASN A 331 -12.41 13.08 -14.29
#